data_001c0a8e795dc6f1e0430176af2e95f9
#
_entry.id   001c0a8e795dc6f1e0430176af2e95f9
#
_cell.length_a   1.000
_cell.length_b   1.000
_cell.length_c   1.000
_cell.angle_alpha   90.00
_cell.angle_beta   90.00
_cell.angle_gamma   90.00
#
_symmetry.space_group_name_H-M   'P 1'
#
loop_
_entity.id
_entity.type
_entity.pdbx_description
1 polymer ?
#
loop_
_entity_poly.entity_id
_entity_poly.type
_entity_poly.pdbx_seq_one_letter_code
_entity_poly.pdbx_strand_id
1 'polypeptide(L)'
;AGTTNEAEFLSDNTGNRRWHVIKCGQVNIPKLGADIAQIWAEAVALYRNNERWWLDASASFELEEAQQEFRQQDSWEIAIQKWVMTQVGEFTVWEVLEKAIGKESQNQTKSDCMRVAAILRSLDCVKGRRSRINGRLVYPWKKPGAEQQTIGG
;
A
#
# COMPACT_ATOMS: atom_id res chain seq x y z
N ALA A 1 -9.90 -17.00 1.14
CA ALA A 1 -9.10 -17.25 -0.06
C ALA A 1 -9.85 -16.73 -1.27
N GLY A 2 -9.12 -16.31 -2.31
CA GLY A 2 -9.66 -15.88 -3.60
C GLY A 2 -8.71 -16.30 -4.72
N THR A 3 -9.19 -16.29 -5.94
CA THR A 3 -8.39 -16.56 -7.15
C THR A 3 -8.61 -15.46 -8.16
N THR A 4 -7.58 -15.13 -8.92
CA THR A 4 -7.65 -14.15 -10.01
C THR A 4 -6.70 -14.57 -11.12
N ASN A 5 -6.99 -14.15 -12.34
CA ASN A 5 -6.08 -14.25 -13.50
C ASN A 5 -5.40 -12.91 -13.82
N GLU A 6 -5.68 -11.89 -13.04
CA GLU A 6 -5.08 -10.58 -13.23
C GLU A 6 -3.66 -10.54 -12.67
N ALA A 7 -2.75 -9.91 -13.40
CA ALA A 7 -1.35 -9.77 -12.97
C ALA A 7 -1.22 -8.75 -11.82
N GLU A 8 -2.01 -7.69 -11.86
CA GLU A 8 -2.05 -6.64 -10.85
C GLU A 8 -3.45 -6.54 -10.25
N PHE A 9 -3.62 -6.99 -9.02
CA PHE A 9 -4.93 -7.05 -8.36
C PHE A 9 -4.94 -6.50 -6.92
N LEU A 10 -3.76 -6.20 -6.36
CA LEU A 10 -3.66 -5.63 -5.02
C LEU A 10 -3.84 -4.11 -5.10
N SER A 11 -5.05 -3.64 -4.82
CA SER A 11 -5.44 -2.23 -4.93
C SER A 11 -5.30 -1.43 -3.61
N ASP A 12 -4.99 -2.09 -2.49
CA ASP A 12 -4.82 -1.42 -1.21
C ASP A 12 -3.40 -0.84 -1.08
N ASN A 13 -3.29 0.49 -1.07
CA ASN A 13 -2.02 1.20 -0.91
C ASN A 13 -1.54 1.25 0.56
N THR A 14 -2.33 0.78 1.52
CA THR A 14 -2.01 0.85 2.96
C THR A 14 -1.45 -0.44 3.54
N GLY A 15 -1.27 -1.44 2.71
CA GLY A 15 -0.68 -2.72 3.06
C GLY A 15 -1.61 -3.90 2.85
N ASN A 16 -1.16 -4.79 2.02
CA ASN A 16 -1.86 -6.03 1.66
C ASN A 16 -1.51 -7.18 2.63
N ARG A 17 -1.15 -6.90 3.88
CA ARG A 17 -0.64 -7.86 4.89
C ARG A 17 -1.48 -9.12 5.13
N ARG A 18 -2.72 -9.13 4.63
CA ARG A 18 -3.63 -10.29 4.73
C ARG A 18 -3.65 -11.15 3.48
N TRP A 19 -2.96 -10.72 2.43
CA TRP A 19 -2.94 -11.40 1.15
C TRP A 19 -1.61 -12.12 0.98
N HIS A 20 -1.63 -13.44 1.06
CA HIS A 20 -0.50 -14.28 0.73
C HIS A 20 -0.67 -14.71 -0.72
N VAL A 21 0.04 -14.05 -1.63
CA VAL A 21 -0.06 -14.32 -3.05
C VAL A 21 0.72 -15.59 -3.39
N ILE A 22 0.05 -16.54 -4.02
CA ILE A 22 0.64 -17.79 -4.48
C ILE A 22 0.44 -17.87 -5.99
N LYS A 23 1.54 -17.87 -6.75
CA LYS A 23 1.50 -18.12 -8.18
C LYS A 23 1.22 -19.59 -8.44
N CYS A 24 0.08 -19.89 -9.04
CA CYS A 24 -0.26 -21.24 -9.45
C CYS A 24 0.32 -21.53 -10.83
N GLY A 25 1.09 -22.61 -10.93
CA GLY A 25 1.55 -23.14 -12.20
C GLY A 25 0.50 -24.05 -12.84
N GLN A 26 0.98 -25.03 -13.62
CA GLN A 26 0.12 -26.02 -14.23
C GLN A 26 -0.48 -26.95 -13.18
N VAL A 27 -1.81 -27.01 -13.13
CA VAL A 27 -2.55 -27.82 -12.16
C VAL A 27 -2.58 -29.29 -12.59
N ASN A 28 -2.20 -30.20 -11.69
CA ASN A 28 -2.26 -31.65 -11.90
C ASN A 28 -3.33 -32.24 -10.95
N ILE A 29 -4.57 -32.30 -11.41
CA ILE A 29 -5.72 -32.80 -10.64
C ILE A 29 -5.54 -34.26 -10.21
N PRO A 30 -5.11 -35.20 -11.10
CA PRO A 30 -4.88 -36.58 -10.69
C PRO A 30 -3.87 -36.72 -9.56
N LYS A 31 -2.74 -35.98 -9.63
CA LYS A 31 -1.73 -35.99 -8.58
C LYS A 31 -2.28 -35.42 -7.27
N LEU A 32 -3.00 -34.29 -7.33
CA LEU A 32 -3.63 -33.72 -6.14
C LEU A 32 -4.59 -34.72 -5.47
N GLY A 33 -5.40 -35.42 -6.26
CA GLY A 33 -6.29 -36.46 -5.74
C GLY A 33 -5.56 -37.62 -5.04
N ALA A 34 -4.38 -38.00 -5.54
CA ALA A 34 -3.56 -39.02 -4.91
C ALA A 34 -2.90 -38.54 -3.60
N ASP A 35 -2.49 -37.25 -3.57
CA ASP A 35 -1.70 -36.69 -2.45
C ASP A 35 -2.59 -36.07 -1.35
N ILE A 36 -3.90 -35.87 -1.57
CA ILE A 36 -4.78 -35.12 -0.66
C ILE A 36 -4.78 -35.65 0.77
N ALA A 37 -4.79 -36.98 0.93
CA ALA A 37 -4.78 -37.61 2.26
C ALA A 37 -3.47 -37.33 3.01
N GLN A 38 -2.33 -37.34 2.30
CA GLN A 38 -1.02 -37.04 2.86
C GLN A 38 -0.92 -35.55 3.24
N ILE A 39 -1.43 -34.64 2.42
CA ILE A 39 -1.45 -33.20 2.71
C ILE A 39 -2.24 -32.93 4.01
N TRP A 40 -3.39 -33.55 4.17
CA TRP A 40 -4.17 -33.42 5.42
C TRP A 40 -3.50 -34.05 6.62
N ALA A 41 -2.84 -35.20 6.46
CA ALA A 41 -2.09 -35.83 7.55
C ALA A 41 -0.94 -34.95 8.04
N GLU A 42 -0.21 -34.31 7.12
CA GLU A 42 0.86 -33.38 7.43
C GLU A 42 0.31 -32.13 8.15
N ALA A 43 -0.75 -31.53 7.65
CA ALA A 43 -1.38 -30.36 8.29
C ALA A 43 -1.84 -30.67 9.73
N VAL A 44 -2.40 -31.86 9.97
CA VAL A 44 -2.80 -32.31 11.31
C VAL A 44 -1.56 -32.52 12.21
N ALA A 45 -0.47 -33.08 11.68
CA ALA A 45 0.77 -33.26 12.43
C ALA A 45 1.37 -31.90 12.85
N LEU A 46 1.47 -30.94 11.92
CA LEU A 46 1.94 -29.58 12.20
C LEU A 46 1.06 -28.89 13.27
N TYR A 47 -0.26 -29.00 13.14
CA TYR A 47 -1.19 -28.45 14.12
C TYR A 47 -0.97 -29.05 15.52
N ARG A 48 -0.84 -30.37 15.62
CA ARG A 48 -0.60 -31.07 16.91
C ARG A 48 0.73 -30.70 17.54
N ASN A 49 1.73 -30.41 16.71
CA ASN A 49 3.05 -29.96 17.15
C ASN A 49 3.11 -28.48 17.50
N ASN A 50 1.97 -27.78 17.48
CA ASN A 50 1.86 -26.31 17.68
C ASN A 50 2.78 -25.54 16.74
N GLU A 51 2.92 -26.00 15.48
CA GLU A 51 3.67 -25.28 14.46
C GLU A 51 3.08 -23.90 14.25
N ARG A 52 3.95 -22.89 14.09
CA ARG A 52 3.53 -21.51 13.90
C ARG A 52 2.88 -21.34 12.52
N TRP A 53 1.63 -20.91 12.48
CA TRP A 53 0.87 -20.69 11.24
C TRP A 53 0.83 -19.23 10.77
N TRP A 54 1.36 -18.30 11.59
CA TRP A 54 1.48 -16.89 11.24
C TRP A 54 2.93 -16.52 10.94
N LEU A 55 3.11 -15.52 10.08
CA LEU A 55 4.42 -15.02 9.68
C LEU A 55 5.05 -14.19 10.81
N ASP A 56 6.34 -14.33 10.99
CA ASP A 56 7.14 -13.41 11.80
C ASP A 56 7.50 -12.13 11.02
N ALA A 57 8.25 -11.23 11.66
CA ALA A 57 8.58 -9.93 11.07
C ALA A 57 9.44 -10.06 9.80
N SER A 58 10.36 -11.03 9.75
CA SER A 58 11.22 -11.23 8.57
C SER A 58 10.44 -11.79 7.39
N ALA A 59 9.62 -12.81 7.61
CA ALA A 59 8.76 -13.40 6.60
C ALA A 59 7.67 -12.40 6.12
N SER A 60 7.24 -11.49 6.99
CA SER A 60 6.31 -10.41 6.61
C SER A 60 6.97 -9.43 5.65
N PHE A 61 8.25 -9.11 5.82
CA PHE A 61 8.99 -8.24 4.91
C PHE A 61 9.15 -8.88 3.52
N GLU A 62 9.55 -10.15 3.47
CA GLU A 62 9.64 -10.91 2.20
C GLU A 62 8.28 -10.97 1.48
N LEU A 63 7.20 -11.12 2.25
CA LEU A 63 5.84 -11.10 1.69
C LEU A 63 5.49 -9.73 1.09
N GLU A 64 5.81 -8.64 1.79
CA GLU A 64 5.56 -7.29 1.29
C GLU A 64 6.33 -7.01 0.00
N GLU A 65 7.59 -7.45 -0.09
CA GLU A 65 8.40 -7.35 -1.29
C GLU A 65 7.78 -8.14 -2.46
N ALA A 66 7.40 -9.39 -2.20
CA ALA A 66 6.73 -10.23 -3.20
C ALA A 66 5.38 -9.64 -3.67
N GLN A 67 4.64 -8.97 -2.78
CA GLN A 67 3.37 -8.33 -3.10
C GLN A 67 3.51 -7.12 -4.03
N GLN A 68 4.67 -6.45 -4.06
CA GLN A 68 4.90 -5.30 -4.94
C GLN A 68 4.67 -5.65 -6.42
N GLU A 69 5.02 -6.88 -6.82
CA GLU A 69 4.81 -7.35 -8.20
C GLU A 69 3.31 -7.39 -8.60
N PHE A 70 2.42 -7.57 -7.63
CA PHE A 70 0.97 -7.69 -7.86
C PHE A 70 0.20 -6.41 -7.53
N ARG A 71 0.91 -5.36 -7.16
CA ARG A 71 0.30 -4.08 -6.77
C ARG A 71 -0.21 -3.35 -8.00
N GLN A 72 -1.48 -3.03 -7.99
CA GLN A 72 -2.08 -2.17 -9.00
C GLN A 72 -1.55 -0.74 -8.84
N GLN A 73 -0.83 -0.26 -9.84
CA GLN A 73 -0.28 1.09 -9.82
C GLN A 73 -1.38 2.13 -10.06
N ASP A 74 -1.50 3.10 -9.15
CA ASP A 74 -2.46 4.19 -9.32
C ASP A 74 -1.99 5.15 -10.42
N SER A 75 -2.87 5.46 -11.38
CA SER A 75 -2.55 6.33 -12.50
C SER A 75 -2.12 7.75 -12.10
N TRP A 76 -2.43 8.19 -10.88
CA TRP A 76 -2.02 9.47 -10.34
C TRP A 76 -0.67 9.44 -9.62
N GLU A 77 -0.19 8.27 -9.27
CA GLU A 77 1.00 8.08 -8.43
C GLU A 77 2.25 8.77 -9.02
N ILE A 78 2.51 8.56 -10.30
CA ILE A 78 3.68 9.16 -10.99
C ILE A 78 3.59 10.70 -11.00
N ALA A 79 2.41 11.25 -11.30
CA ALA A 79 2.22 12.71 -11.34
C ALA A 79 2.39 13.33 -9.95
N ILE A 80 1.81 12.70 -8.93
CA ILE A 80 1.92 13.13 -7.54
C ILE A 80 3.37 13.03 -7.06
N GLN A 81 4.05 11.92 -7.33
CA GLN A 81 5.45 11.73 -6.95
C GLN A 81 6.35 12.82 -7.54
N LYS A 82 6.25 13.08 -8.84
CA LYS A 82 7.01 14.15 -9.51
C LYS A 82 6.76 15.50 -8.86
N TRP A 83 5.50 15.83 -8.60
CA TRP A 83 5.15 17.10 -8.00
C TRP A 83 5.66 17.22 -6.55
N VAL A 84 5.46 16.19 -5.70
CA VAL A 84 5.91 16.16 -4.30
C VAL A 84 7.41 16.39 -4.19
N MET A 85 8.21 15.79 -5.08
CA MET A 85 9.67 15.97 -5.06
C MET A 85 10.12 17.42 -5.30
N THR A 86 9.32 18.23 -6.00
CA THR A 86 9.61 19.65 -6.22
C THR A 86 9.21 20.55 -5.05
N GLN A 87 8.44 20.03 -4.09
CA GLN A 87 7.92 20.85 -3.01
C GLN A 87 8.99 21.15 -1.94
N VAL A 88 8.93 22.37 -1.43
CA VAL A 88 9.69 22.82 -0.26
C VAL A 88 8.68 23.18 0.82
N GLY A 89 8.73 22.50 1.98
CA GLY A 89 7.82 22.74 3.09
C GLY A 89 6.56 21.89 3.10
N GLU A 90 5.50 22.43 3.69
CA GLU A 90 4.21 21.76 3.86
C GLU A 90 3.30 22.03 2.67
N PHE A 91 2.49 21.03 2.32
CA PHE A 91 1.47 21.11 1.28
C PHE A 91 0.20 20.38 1.71
N THR A 92 -0.90 20.64 1.03
CA THR A 92 -2.21 20.07 1.32
C THR A 92 -2.65 19.11 0.21
N VAL A 93 -3.56 18.18 0.53
CA VAL A 93 -4.19 17.30 -0.46
C VAL A 93 -4.86 18.09 -1.59
N TRP A 94 -5.44 19.25 -1.26
CA TRP A 94 -6.09 20.12 -2.24
C TRP A 94 -5.10 20.68 -3.27
N GLU A 95 -3.92 21.10 -2.81
CA GLU A 95 -2.84 21.57 -3.69
C GLU A 95 -2.30 20.46 -4.58
N VAL A 96 -2.20 19.23 -4.07
CA VAL A 96 -1.85 18.06 -4.89
C VAL A 96 -2.87 17.83 -5.99
N LEU A 97 -4.17 17.85 -5.66
CA LEU A 97 -5.24 17.68 -6.65
C LEU A 97 -5.21 18.77 -7.72
N GLU A 98 -4.99 20.01 -7.32
CA GLU A 98 -4.99 21.15 -8.24
C GLU A 98 -3.71 21.17 -9.09
N LYS A 99 -2.53 21.06 -8.46
CA LYS A 99 -1.24 21.33 -9.12
C LYS A 99 -0.60 20.08 -9.75
N ALA A 100 -0.79 18.89 -9.16
CA ALA A 100 -0.23 17.66 -9.70
C ALA A 100 -1.19 16.96 -10.67
N ILE A 101 -2.50 17.00 -10.37
CA ILE A 101 -3.52 16.29 -11.15
C ILE A 101 -4.28 17.23 -12.09
N GLY A 102 -4.25 18.54 -11.86
CA GLY A 102 -4.99 19.53 -12.65
C GLY A 102 -6.50 19.57 -12.34
N LYS A 103 -6.89 19.07 -11.16
CA LYS A 103 -8.30 19.02 -10.77
C LYS A 103 -8.69 20.27 -10.00
N GLU A 104 -9.46 21.18 -10.64
CA GLU A 104 -9.94 22.42 -10.04
C GLU A 104 -10.73 22.18 -8.75
N SER A 105 -10.66 23.13 -7.81
CA SER A 105 -11.25 23.03 -6.47
C SER A 105 -12.74 22.67 -6.48
N GLN A 106 -13.50 23.18 -7.44
CA GLN A 106 -14.93 22.89 -7.58
C GLN A 106 -15.26 21.44 -7.96
N ASN A 107 -14.30 20.76 -8.58
CA ASN A 107 -14.44 19.37 -9.06
C ASN A 107 -13.82 18.35 -8.10
N GLN A 108 -13.20 18.80 -7.00
CA GLN A 108 -12.53 17.92 -6.04
C GLN A 108 -13.55 17.25 -5.12
N THR A 109 -13.48 15.93 -5.03
CA THR A 109 -14.39 15.14 -4.19
C THR A 109 -13.66 14.58 -2.95
N LYS A 110 -14.44 14.12 -1.96
CA LYS A 110 -13.89 13.43 -0.80
C LYS A 110 -13.12 12.15 -1.20
N SER A 111 -13.60 11.46 -2.22
CA SER A 111 -12.93 10.25 -2.76
C SER A 111 -11.56 10.59 -3.33
N ASP A 112 -11.43 11.70 -4.07
CA ASP A 112 -10.14 12.17 -4.59
C ASP A 112 -9.16 12.49 -3.47
N CYS A 113 -9.64 13.17 -2.42
CA CYS A 113 -8.81 13.48 -1.26
C CYS A 113 -8.32 12.21 -0.54
N MET A 114 -9.16 11.20 -0.43
CA MET A 114 -8.79 9.91 0.16
C MET A 114 -7.77 9.17 -0.70
N ARG A 115 -7.97 9.17 -2.02
CA ARG A 115 -7.05 8.58 -3.00
C ARG A 115 -5.68 9.24 -2.95
N VAL A 116 -5.60 10.57 -3.01
CA VAL A 116 -4.34 11.32 -2.87
C VAL A 116 -3.67 11.03 -1.53
N ALA A 117 -4.43 11.02 -0.43
CA ALA A 117 -3.88 10.71 0.88
C ALA A 117 -3.32 9.28 0.99
N ALA A 118 -3.88 8.32 0.28
CA ALA A 118 -3.35 6.96 0.18
C ALA A 118 -2.02 6.94 -0.60
N ILE A 119 -1.97 7.63 -1.75
CA ILE A 119 -0.74 7.76 -2.54
C ILE A 119 0.36 8.48 -1.75
N LEU A 120 0.04 9.56 -1.04
CA LEU A 120 1.04 10.27 -0.23
C LEU A 120 1.65 9.37 0.87
N ARG A 121 0.84 8.48 1.47
CA ARG A 121 1.38 7.49 2.43
C ARG A 121 2.29 6.47 1.76
N SER A 122 1.94 5.98 0.56
CA SER A 122 2.78 5.04 -0.18
C SER A 122 4.10 5.66 -0.65
N LEU A 123 4.17 6.99 -0.73
CA LEU A 123 5.38 7.76 -1.01
C LEU A 123 6.13 8.18 0.26
N ASP A 124 5.80 7.60 1.42
CA ASP A 124 6.40 7.91 2.73
C ASP A 124 6.31 9.39 3.13
N CYS A 125 5.31 10.10 2.62
CA CYS A 125 5.05 11.46 3.04
C CYS A 125 4.48 11.50 4.46
N VAL A 126 4.96 12.44 5.26
CA VAL A 126 4.56 12.58 6.66
C VAL A 126 3.36 13.52 6.77
N LYS A 127 2.29 13.03 7.40
CA LYS A 127 1.11 13.84 7.71
C LYS A 127 1.35 14.66 8.96
N GLY A 128 1.29 15.99 8.85
CA GLY A 128 1.46 16.93 9.94
C GLY A 128 0.26 17.03 10.87
N ARG A 129 0.42 17.83 11.93
CA ARG A 129 -0.67 18.14 12.87
C ARG A 129 -1.70 19.07 12.21
N ARG A 130 -2.93 19.03 12.73
CA ARG A 130 -4.01 19.89 12.25
C ARG A 130 -3.64 21.36 12.42
N SER A 131 -3.64 22.11 11.34
CA SER A 131 -3.30 23.53 11.29
C SER A 131 -4.30 24.31 10.45
N ARG A 132 -4.32 25.63 10.59
CA ARG A 132 -5.18 26.49 9.79
C ARG A 132 -4.36 27.10 8.65
N ILE A 133 -4.68 26.70 7.42
CA ILE A 133 -4.07 27.23 6.19
C ILE A 133 -5.18 27.90 5.38
N ASN A 134 -4.98 29.19 4.99
CA ASN A 134 -5.96 29.98 4.24
C ASN A 134 -7.37 29.95 4.85
N GLY A 135 -7.47 30.03 6.19
CA GLY A 135 -8.74 30.04 6.92
C GLY A 135 -9.39 28.66 7.09
N ARG A 136 -8.89 27.59 6.46
CA ARG A 136 -9.42 26.23 6.56
C ARG A 136 -8.57 25.37 7.50
N LEU A 137 -9.22 24.54 8.30
CA LEU A 137 -8.55 23.53 9.12
C LEU A 137 -8.18 22.33 8.26
N VAL A 138 -6.89 22.09 8.11
CA VAL A 138 -6.33 21.02 7.27
C VAL A 138 -5.25 20.25 8.01
N TYR A 139 -4.92 19.08 7.49
CA TYR A 139 -3.76 18.31 7.89
C TYR A 139 -2.72 18.45 6.76
N PRO A 140 -1.66 19.26 6.95
CA PRO A 140 -0.62 19.41 5.95
C PRO A 140 0.21 18.13 5.83
N TRP A 141 0.91 18.01 4.72
CA TRP A 141 1.83 16.91 4.44
C TRP A 141 3.22 17.46 4.15
N LYS A 142 4.24 16.67 4.45
CA LYS A 142 5.65 16.94 4.13
C LYS A 142 6.20 15.80 3.29
N LYS A 143 7.15 16.10 2.41
CA LYS A 143 7.86 15.06 1.66
C LYS A 143 8.73 14.20 2.60
N PRO A 144 9.12 12.98 2.20
CA PRO A 144 10.01 12.13 2.97
C PRO A 144 11.33 12.85 3.33
N GLY A 145 11.83 12.64 4.54
CA GLY A 145 13.10 13.24 5.00
C GLY A 145 13.07 14.70 5.42
N ALA A 146 11.91 15.37 5.42
CA ALA A 146 11.80 16.78 5.81
C ALA A 146 11.96 17.06 7.33
N GLU A 147 12.01 16.02 8.17
CA GLU A 147 12.11 16.19 9.64
C GLU A 147 13.54 16.44 10.17
N GLN A 148 14.58 16.33 9.34
CA GLN A 148 15.97 16.45 9.80
C GLN A 148 16.55 17.87 9.79
N GLN A 149 15.81 18.92 9.40
CA GLN A 149 16.36 20.27 9.27
C GLN A 149 15.93 21.29 10.35
N THR A 150 15.26 20.88 11.43
CA THR A 150 14.76 21.83 12.44
C THR A 150 15.36 21.62 13.84
N ILE A 151 16.56 21.08 13.97
CA ILE A 151 17.31 21.09 15.24
C ILE A 151 18.72 21.58 14.95
N GLY A 152 18.90 22.91 14.99
CA GLY A 152 20.22 23.53 14.85
C GLY A 152 20.12 25.02 14.64
N GLY A 153 19.76 25.75 15.68
CA GLY A 153 19.81 27.21 15.73
C GLY A 153 19.46 27.71 17.11
#